data_9e511d1ee2e266af32050c4bade78165
#
_entry.id   9e511d1ee2e266af32050c4bade78165
#
_cell.length_a   1.000
_cell.length_b   1.000
_cell.length_c   1.000
_cell.angle_alpha   90.00
_cell.angle_beta   90.00
_cell.angle_gamma   90.00
#
_symmetry.space_group_name_H-M   'P 1'
#
loop_
_entity.id
_entity.type
_entity.pdbx_description
1 polymer ?
#
loop_
_entity_poly.entity_id
_entity_poly.type
_entity_poly.pdbx_seq_one_letter_code
_entity_poly.pdbx_strand_id
1 'polypeptide(L)'
;MVRVLVVEDETNIRDMIALNLRHAGMEVVEAESAEAALPLLAQKPGCDAAILDVMLPGMNGFSLCETIRRTDQQIGIIILSAKGQEQD
;
A
#
# COMPACT_ATOMS: atom_id res chain seq x y z
N MET A 1 13.01 -6.87 10.70
CA MET A 1 12.58 -5.52 10.29
C MET A 1 11.26 -5.60 9.55
N VAL A 2 10.34 -4.74 9.91
CA VAL A 2 9.03 -4.72 9.28
C VAL A 2 9.16 -4.10 7.89
N ARG A 3 8.57 -4.75 6.92
CA ARG A 3 8.57 -4.27 5.54
C ARG A 3 7.15 -3.89 5.15
N VAL A 4 6.96 -2.66 4.67
CA VAL A 4 5.65 -2.12 4.36
C VAL A 4 5.60 -1.73 2.88
N LEU A 5 4.54 -2.16 2.20
CA LEU A 5 4.27 -1.75 0.84
C LEU A 5 3.34 -0.55 0.88
N VAL A 6 3.68 0.53 0.18
CA VAL A 6 2.85 1.73 0.10
C VAL A 6 2.40 1.88 -1.33
N VAL A 7 1.09 1.83 -1.56
CA VAL A 7 0.50 1.97 -2.89
C VAL A 7 -0.27 3.28 -2.94
N GLU A 8 0.27 4.25 -3.65
CA GLU A 8 -0.30 5.59 -3.70
C GLU A 8 0.15 6.23 -5.01
N ASP A 9 -0.79 6.76 -5.81
CA ASP A 9 -0.43 7.31 -7.11
C ASP A 9 0.13 8.74 -7.03
N GLU A 10 -0.19 9.47 -5.97
CA GLU A 10 0.34 10.82 -5.78
C GLU A 10 1.74 10.74 -5.22
N THR A 11 2.72 11.18 -5.99
CA THR A 11 4.12 11.07 -5.60
C THR A 11 4.41 11.75 -4.27
N ASN A 12 3.88 12.96 -4.08
CA ASN A 12 4.17 13.69 -2.83
C ASN A 12 3.63 12.98 -1.61
N ILE A 13 2.43 12.40 -1.72
CA ILE A 13 1.83 11.70 -0.61
C ILE A 13 2.59 10.40 -0.36
N ARG A 14 2.92 9.68 -1.42
CA ARG A 14 3.66 8.43 -1.30
C ARG A 14 5.03 8.67 -0.65
N ASP A 15 5.72 9.73 -1.08
CA ASP A 15 7.02 10.06 -0.50
C ASP A 15 6.91 10.41 0.97
N MET A 16 5.88 11.15 1.35
CA MET A 16 5.70 11.53 2.73
C MET A 16 5.45 10.32 3.61
N ILE A 17 4.59 9.41 3.16
CA ILE A 17 4.31 8.19 3.91
C ILE A 17 5.58 7.36 4.05
N ALA A 18 6.29 7.19 2.94
CA ALA A 18 7.51 6.38 2.95
C ALA A 18 8.57 6.97 3.87
N LEU A 19 8.72 8.29 3.85
CA LEU A 19 9.70 8.94 4.69
C LEU A 19 9.38 8.71 6.17
N ASN A 20 8.13 8.87 6.55
CA ASN A 20 7.75 8.68 7.94
C ASN A 20 7.95 7.24 8.40
N LEU A 21 7.62 6.28 7.54
CA LEU A 21 7.81 4.87 7.89
C LEU A 21 9.28 4.52 8.02
N ARG A 22 10.11 5.06 7.12
CA ARG A 22 11.55 4.82 7.20
C ARG A 22 12.15 5.42 8.46
N HIS A 23 11.66 6.59 8.86
CA HIS A 23 12.10 7.20 10.10
C HIS A 23 11.73 6.35 11.32
N ALA A 24 10.66 5.57 11.22
CA ALA A 24 10.27 4.68 12.29
C ALA A 24 11.03 3.35 12.26
N GLY A 25 11.96 3.20 11.34
CA GLY A 25 12.80 2.00 11.28
C GLY A 25 12.25 0.90 10.41
N MET A 26 11.25 1.20 9.59
CA MET A 26 10.67 0.19 8.71
C MET A 26 11.29 0.25 7.34
N GLU A 27 11.26 -0.90 6.65
CA GLU A 27 11.67 -0.96 5.27
C GLU A 27 10.44 -0.69 4.42
N VAL A 28 10.55 0.13 3.38
CA VAL A 28 9.41 0.56 2.60
C VAL A 28 9.61 0.18 1.13
N VAL A 29 8.55 -0.39 0.54
CA VAL A 29 8.49 -0.67 -0.88
C VAL A 29 7.38 0.19 -1.44
N GLU A 30 7.63 0.92 -2.52
CA GLU A 30 6.67 1.88 -3.04
C GLU A 30 6.13 1.44 -4.38
N ALA A 31 4.84 1.69 -4.60
CA ALA A 31 4.18 1.41 -5.87
C ALA A 31 3.23 2.54 -6.17
N GLU A 32 3.15 2.93 -7.44
CA GLU A 32 2.29 4.03 -7.82
C GLU A 32 0.92 3.55 -8.27
N SER A 33 0.71 2.26 -8.41
CA SER A 33 -0.58 1.72 -8.84
C SER A 33 -0.74 0.32 -8.29
N ALA A 34 -1.96 -0.19 -8.37
CA ALA A 34 -2.22 -1.57 -7.96
C ALA A 34 -1.48 -2.55 -8.86
N GLU A 35 -1.44 -2.25 -10.15
CA GLU A 35 -0.76 -3.11 -11.10
C GLU A 35 0.73 -3.19 -10.81
N ALA A 36 1.34 -2.07 -10.42
CA ALA A 36 2.75 -2.06 -10.08
C ALA A 36 3.00 -2.78 -8.76
N ALA A 37 2.01 -2.81 -7.87
CA ALA A 37 2.16 -3.43 -6.57
C ALA A 37 2.16 -4.96 -6.64
N LEU A 38 1.41 -5.54 -7.56
CA LEU A 38 1.25 -6.99 -7.60
C LEU A 38 2.55 -7.76 -7.72
N PRO A 39 3.45 -7.41 -8.66
CA PRO A 39 4.73 -8.13 -8.72
C PRO A 39 5.60 -7.90 -7.49
N LEU A 40 5.46 -6.75 -6.84
CA LEU A 40 6.24 -6.49 -5.63
C LEU A 40 5.79 -7.37 -4.48
N LEU A 41 4.50 -7.68 -4.42
CA LEU A 41 3.98 -8.56 -3.39
C LEU A 41 4.46 -10.00 -3.55
N ALA A 42 4.78 -10.39 -4.78
CA ALA A 42 5.24 -11.74 -5.04
C ALA A 42 6.72 -11.94 -4.73
N GLN A 43 7.45 -10.86 -4.51
CA GLN A 43 8.88 -10.96 -4.25
C GLN A 43 9.16 -11.50 -2.85
N LYS A 44 10.33 -12.06 -2.69
CA LYS A 44 10.79 -12.57 -1.41
C LYS A 44 12.00 -11.78 -0.94
N PRO A 45 12.07 -11.38 0.31
CA PRO A 45 11.05 -11.58 1.34
C PRO A 45 9.84 -10.71 1.05
N GLY A 46 8.68 -11.16 1.50
CA GLY A 46 7.45 -10.42 1.27
C GLY A 46 7.27 -9.26 2.23
N CYS A 47 6.15 -8.57 2.09
CA CYS A 47 5.83 -7.46 2.96
C CYS A 47 5.02 -7.93 4.15
N ASP A 48 5.20 -7.25 5.27
CA ASP A 48 4.45 -7.55 6.49
C ASP A 48 3.13 -6.80 6.52
N ALA A 49 3.07 -5.67 5.85
CA ALA A 49 1.88 -4.84 5.83
C ALA A 49 1.81 -4.08 4.51
N ALA A 50 0.62 -3.65 4.14
CA ALA A 50 0.41 -2.83 2.96
C ALA A 50 -0.48 -1.65 3.31
N ILE A 51 -0.12 -0.48 2.84
CA ILE A 51 -0.93 0.73 2.97
C ILE A 51 -1.41 1.06 1.58
N LEU A 52 -2.73 1.08 1.40
CA LEU A 52 -3.33 1.23 0.08
C LEU A 52 -4.24 2.44 0.05
N ASP A 53 -4.18 3.21 -1.04
CA ASP A 53 -5.13 4.28 -1.27
C ASP A 53 -6.34 3.68 -1.98
N VAL A 54 -7.54 4.05 -1.55
CA VAL A 54 -8.75 3.52 -2.16
C VAL A 54 -8.96 4.11 -3.56
N MET A 55 -8.45 5.31 -3.80
CA MET A 55 -8.66 6.01 -5.07
C MET A 55 -7.49 5.81 -6.01
N LEU A 56 -7.19 4.57 -6.35
CA LEU A 56 -6.11 4.29 -7.28
C LEU A 56 -6.64 4.24 -8.70
N PRO A 57 -5.84 4.66 -9.70
CA PRO A 57 -6.25 4.49 -11.08
C PRO A 57 -6.28 3.01 -11.46
N GLY A 58 -7.22 2.65 -12.31
CA GLY A 58 -7.36 1.26 -12.71
C GLY A 58 -8.03 0.46 -11.63
N MET A 59 -7.28 -0.40 -10.97
CA MET A 59 -7.80 -1.22 -9.88
C MET A 59 -7.82 -0.37 -8.61
N ASN A 60 -8.98 -0.25 -7.96
CA ASN A 60 -9.05 0.55 -6.75
C ASN A 60 -8.50 -0.23 -5.55
N GLY A 61 -8.35 0.47 -4.43
CA GLY A 61 -7.73 -0.11 -3.24
C GLY A 61 -8.48 -1.28 -2.66
N PHE A 62 -9.82 -1.28 -2.76
CA PHE A 62 -10.59 -2.40 -2.23
C PHE A 62 -10.38 -3.66 -3.07
N SER A 63 -10.32 -3.52 -4.39
CA SER A 63 -10.05 -4.64 -5.27
C SER A 63 -8.65 -5.19 -5.04
N LEU A 64 -7.69 -4.31 -4.83
CA LEU A 64 -6.33 -4.74 -4.54
C LEU A 64 -6.29 -5.48 -3.21
N CYS A 65 -7.03 -5.01 -2.22
CA CYS A 65 -7.09 -5.67 -0.92
C CYS A 65 -7.60 -7.09 -1.07
N GLU A 66 -8.66 -7.29 -1.86
CA GLU A 66 -9.18 -8.62 -2.10
C GLU A 66 -8.16 -9.53 -2.75
N THR A 67 -7.44 -8.98 -3.74
CA THR A 67 -6.42 -9.75 -4.44
C THR A 67 -5.31 -10.18 -3.50
N ILE A 68 -4.87 -9.26 -2.63
CA ILE A 68 -3.82 -9.58 -1.67
C ILE A 68 -4.29 -10.67 -0.71
N ARG A 69 -5.54 -10.57 -0.23
CA ARG A 69 -6.05 -11.54 0.72
C ARG A 69 -6.16 -12.94 0.16
N ARG A 70 -6.35 -13.06 -1.15
CA ARG A 70 -6.40 -14.38 -1.76
C ARG A 70 -5.05 -15.08 -1.72
N THR A 71 -3.97 -14.31 -1.78
CA THR A 71 -2.64 -14.90 -1.82
C THR A 71 -1.94 -14.88 -0.48
N ASP A 72 -2.28 -13.93 0.41
CA ASP A 72 -1.62 -13.81 1.70
C ASP A 72 -2.62 -13.33 2.72
N GLN A 73 -3.05 -14.22 3.59
CA GLN A 73 -4.04 -13.87 4.59
C GLN A 73 -3.42 -13.33 5.87
N GLN A 74 -2.10 -13.30 5.92
CA GLN A 74 -1.41 -12.87 7.13
C GLN A 74 -0.95 -11.42 7.07
N ILE A 75 -0.84 -10.85 5.88
CA ILE A 75 -0.34 -9.49 5.75
C ILE A 75 -1.35 -8.49 6.32
N GLY A 76 -0.87 -7.50 7.06
CA GLY A 76 -1.73 -6.45 7.55
C GLY A 76 -2.06 -5.48 6.43
N ILE A 77 -3.31 -5.03 6.34
CA ILE A 77 -3.71 -4.10 5.29
C ILE A 77 -4.39 -2.90 5.92
N ILE A 78 -3.92 -1.70 5.53
CA ILE A 78 -4.51 -0.44 5.95
C ILE A 78 -4.95 0.29 4.70
N ILE A 79 -6.22 0.67 4.64
CA ILE A 79 -6.75 1.40 3.49
C ILE A 79 -6.93 2.86 3.88
N LEU A 80 -6.29 3.73 3.11
CA LEU A 80 -6.43 5.16 3.31
C LEU A 80 -7.56 5.66 2.44
N SER A 81 -8.40 6.50 3.00
CA SER A 81 -9.52 7.04 2.26
C SER A 81 -9.57 8.53 2.45
N ALA A 82 -8.92 9.23 1.56
CA ALA A 82 -8.94 10.68 1.61
C ALA A 82 -10.35 11.21 1.44
N LYS A 83 -11.18 10.47 0.73
CA LYS A 83 -12.52 10.93 0.55
C LYS A 83 -13.35 10.88 1.78
N GLY A 84 -12.97 10.10 2.72
CA GLY A 84 -13.73 9.99 3.94
C GLY A 84 -13.81 11.26 4.71
N GLN A 85 -12.85 12.14 4.47
CA GLN A 85 -12.88 13.35 5.17
C GLN A 85 -13.83 14.31 4.63
N GLU A 86 -14.24 14.14 3.44
CA GLU A 86 -15.07 15.07 2.89
C GLU A 86 -16.43 14.81 2.99
N GLN A 87 -16.80 13.93 3.60
CA GLN A 87 -18.03 13.66 3.67
C GLN A 87 -18.69 14.51 4.49
N ASP A 88 -18.62 15.07 4.69
CA ASP A 88 -19.32 15.79 5.25
C ASP A 88 -19.71 16.47 5.24
#